data_9e7150de9f106fe2564d23d900d0948f
#
_entry.id   9e7150de9f106fe2564d23d900d0948f
#
_cell.length_a   1.000
_cell.length_b   1.000
_cell.length_c   1.000
_cell.angle_alpha   90.00
_cell.angle_beta   90.00
_cell.angle_gamma   90.00
#
_symmetry.space_group_name_H-M   'P 1'
#
loop_
_entity.id
_entity.type
_entity.pdbx_description
1 polymer ?
#
loop_
_entity_poly.entity_id
_entity_poly.type
_entity_poly.pdbx_seq_one_letter_code
_entity_poly.pdbx_strand_id
1 'polypeptide(L)'
;MHTTALVLFSGGQDSTTCLAHALERYERVETLGFDYGQRHSVEMQARTVVLAQMRERFPNWTPFLGQDHVLSLDVLRQIGGSSLTEDTAIALQADGLPNTFVPGRNLLFFQLAGALAYRRGLQVLVPGV
;
A
#
# COMPACT_ATOMS: atom_id res chain seq x y z
N MET A 1 -20.89 14.07 -9.23
CA MET A 1 -20.03 14.30 -8.08
C MET A 1 -18.71 13.56 -8.29
N HIS A 2 -17.60 14.27 -8.17
CA HIS A 2 -16.28 13.69 -8.43
C HIS A 2 -15.75 13.04 -7.17
N THR A 3 -15.88 11.72 -7.07
CA THR A 3 -15.37 10.99 -5.92
C THR A 3 -13.97 10.47 -6.23
N THR A 4 -13.03 10.72 -5.32
CA THR A 4 -11.63 10.36 -5.45
C THR A 4 -11.22 9.45 -4.31
N ALA A 5 -10.27 8.56 -4.56
CA ALA A 5 -9.85 7.57 -3.57
C ALA A 5 -8.34 7.42 -3.54
N LEU A 6 -7.82 7.09 -2.36
CA LEU A 6 -6.45 6.66 -2.15
C LEU A 6 -6.47 5.20 -1.72
N VAL A 7 -5.80 4.34 -2.47
CA VAL A 7 -5.73 2.91 -2.19
C VAL A 7 -4.38 2.58 -1.59
N LEU A 8 -4.38 1.93 -0.44
CA LEU A 8 -3.16 1.34 0.12
C LEU A 8 -2.81 0.12 -0.72
N PHE A 9 -1.72 0.21 -1.48
CA PHE A 9 -1.41 -0.75 -2.53
C PHE A 9 -0.03 -1.37 -2.30
N SER A 10 0.00 -2.65 -1.98
CA SER A 10 1.24 -3.40 -1.76
C SER A 10 1.76 -4.09 -3.02
N GLY A 11 0.92 -4.26 -4.03
CA GLY A 11 1.23 -5.06 -5.21
C GLY A 11 0.87 -6.53 -5.07
N GLY A 12 0.36 -6.94 -3.92
CA GLY A 12 -0.14 -8.29 -3.72
C GLY A 12 -1.53 -8.49 -4.31
N GLN A 13 -2.03 -9.71 -4.23
CA GLN A 13 -3.30 -10.09 -4.85
C GLN A 13 -4.48 -9.31 -4.29
N ASP A 14 -4.56 -9.20 -2.97
CA ASP A 14 -5.69 -8.53 -2.33
C ASP A 14 -5.72 -7.04 -2.65
N SER A 15 -4.57 -6.37 -2.55
CA SER A 15 -4.51 -4.94 -2.83
C SER A 15 -4.73 -4.65 -4.33
N THR A 16 -4.30 -5.54 -5.21
CA THR A 16 -4.55 -5.41 -6.64
C THR A 16 -6.04 -5.53 -6.95
N THR A 17 -6.73 -6.46 -6.31
CA THR A 17 -8.19 -6.60 -6.45
C THR A 17 -8.91 -5.35 -5.94
N CYS A 18 -8.49 -4.82 -4.78
CA CYS A 18 -9.07 -3.58 -4.25
C CYS A 18 -8.84 -2.39 -5.18
N LEU A 19 -7.67 -2.31 -5.79
CA LEU A 19 -7.35 -1.25 -6.75
C LEU A 19 -8.24 -1.34 -7.99
N ALA A 20 -8.39 -2.54 -8.55
CA ALA A 20 -9.27 -2.74 -9.71
C ALA A 20 -10.71 -2.34 -9.40
N HIS A 21 -11.21 -2.74 -8.22
CA HIS A 21 -12.55 -2.37 -7.78
C HIS A 21 -12.71 -0.86 -7.64
N ALA A 22 -11.70 -0.19 -7.07
CA ALA A 22 -11.73 1.26 -6.92
C ALA A 22 -11.72 1.98 -8.27
N LEU A 23 -10.93 1.48 -9.24
CA LEU A 23 -10.87 2.08 -10.57
C LEU A 23 -12.21 2.00 -11.32
N GLU A 24 -13.04 1.03 -11.00
CA GLU A 24 -14.39 0.94 -11.60
C GLU A 24 -15.40 1.83 -10.87
N ARG A 25 -15.09 2.27 -9.64
CA ARG A 25 -16.05 2.97 -8.79
C ARG A 25 -15.78 4.46 -8.67
N TYR A 26 -14.52 4.89 -8.67
CA TYR A 26 -14.14 6.27 -8.42
C TYR A 26 -13.60 6.94 -9.68
N GLU A 27 -13.77 8.24 -9.78
CA GLU A 27 -13.32 8.99 -10.95
C GLU A 27 -11.81 9.21 -10.99
N ARG A 28 -11.19 9.23 -9.81
CA ARG A 28 -9.73 9.33 -9.70
C ARG A 28 -9.27 8.47 -8.55
N VAL A 29 -8.30 7.63 -8.82
CA VAL A 29 -7.71 6.73 -7.83
C VAL A 29 -6.21 6.95 -7.82
N GLU A 30 -5.67 7.26 -6.65
CA GLU A 30 -4.22 7.29 -6.42
C GLU A 30 -3.84 6.12 -5.52
N THR A 31 -2.58 5.74 -5.57
CA THR A 31 -2.06 4.60 -4.82
C THR A 31 -0.98 5.04 -3.86
N LEU A 32 -0.85 4.31 -2.76
CA LEU A 32 0.16 4.57 -1.73
C LEU A 32 0.78 3.27 -1.28
N GLY A 33 2.10 3.21 -1.29
CA GLY A 33 2.88 2.14 -0.69
C GLY A 33 3.82 2.69 0.36
N PHE A 34 4.26 1.82 1.26
CA PHE A 34 5.22 2.17 2.31
C PHE A 34 6.50 1.37 2.11
N ASP A 35 7.63 2.07 2.14
CA ASP A 35 8.95 1.46 2.11
C ASP A 35 9.55 1.57 3.50
N TYR A 36 9.68 0.44 4.20
CA TYR A 36 10.17 0.44 5.58
C TYR A 36 11.22 -0.64 5.84
N GLY A 37 11.94 -1.07 4.80
CA GLY A 37 13.06 -1.96 4.99
C GLY A 37 13.45 -2.68 3.71
N GLN A 38 14.64 -3.27 3.70
CA GLN A 38 15.17 -3.96 2.51
C GLN A 38 14.31 -5.15 2.10
N ARG A 39 13.67 -5.81 3.07
CA ARG A 39 12.80 -6.94 2.77
C ARG A 39 11.63 -6.56 1.87
N HIS A 40 11.24 -5.30 1.89
CA HIS A 40 10.12 -4.81 1.08
C HIS A 40 10.54 -4.28 -0.28
N SER A 41 11.83 -4.30 -0.63
CA SER A 41 12.26 -3.81 -1.94
C SER A 41 11.63 -4.61 -3.09
N VAL A 42 11.43 -5.93 -2.90
CA VAL A 42 10.77 -6.78 -3.89
C VAL A 42 9.31 -6.39 -4.05
N GLU A 43 8.61 -6.08 -2.95
CA GLU A 43 7.24 -5.59 -3.01
C GLU A 43 7.14 -4.25 -3.72
N MET A 44 8.11 -3.35 -3.50
CA MET A 44 8.14 -2.07 -4.20
C MET A 44 8.28 -2.26 -5.71
N GLN A 45 9.12 -3.20 -6.13
CA GLN A 45 9.25 -3.55 -7.54
C GLN A 45 7.97 -4.18 -8.10
N ALA A 46 7.35 -5.07 -7.35
CA ALA A 46 6.10 -5.71 -7.75
C ALA A 46 4.99 -4.68 -7.96
N ARG A 47 4.90 -3.67 -7.08
CA ARG A 47 3.94 -2.58 -7.23
C ARG A 47 4.10 -1.89 -8.57
N THR A 48 5.33 -1.52 -8.92
CA THR A 48 5.62 -0.84 -10.17
C THR A 48 5.23 -1.68 -11.38
N VAL A 49 5.56 -2.97 -11.35
CA VAL A 49 5.22 -3.90 -12.43
C VAL A 49 3.71 -4.05 -12.59
N VAL A 50 3.00 -4.24 -11.49
CA VAL A 50 1.54 -4.42 -11.53
C VAL A 50 0.85 -3.17 -12.06
N LEU A 51 1.27 -1.98 -11.59
CA LEU A 51 0.67 -0.73 -12.08
C LEU A 51 0.91 -0.53 -13.57
N ALA A 52 2.11 -0.85 -14.06
CA ALA A 52 2.42 -0.76 -15.48
C ALA A 52 1.57 -1.74 -16.30
N GLN A 53 1.41 -2.96 -15.81
CA GLN A 53 0.59 -3.96 -16.48
C GLN A 53 -0.89 -3.56 -16.52
N MET A 54 -1.39 -2.96 -15.44
CA MET A 54 -2.77 -2.49 -15.43
C MET A 54 -3.01 -1.39 -16.46
N ARG A 55 -2.06 -0.47 -16.60
CA ARG A 55 -2.17 0.58 -17.62
C ARG A 55 -2.14 0.01 -19.04
N GLU A 56 -1.33 -1.02 -19.25
CA GLU A 56 -1.17 -1.63 -20.57
C GLU A 56 -2.37 -2.50 -20.95
N ARG A 57 -2.82 -3.34 -19.99
CA ARG A 57 -3.87 -4.34 -20.27
C ARG A 57 -5.29 -3.78 -20.15
N PHE A 58 -5.45 -2.71 -19.39
CA PHE A 58 -6.76 -2.12 -19.11
C PHE A 58 -6.73 -0.63 -19.42
N PRO A 59 -6.62 -0.27 -20.71
CA PRO A 59 -6.51 1.14 -21.09
C PRO A 59 -7.74 1.98 -20.71
N ASN A 60 -8.90 1.34 -20.52
CA ASN A 60 -10.09 2.03 -20.07
C ASN A 60 -10.00 2.49 -18.62
N TRP A 61 -9.10 1.93 -17.81
CA TRP A 61 -8.86 2.38 -16.43
C TRP A 61 -7.80 3.48 -16.34
N THR A 62 -6.93 3.57 -17.35
CA THR A 62 -5.79 4.49 -17.31
C THR A 62 -6.19 5.94 -17.02
N PRO A 63 -7.27 6.49 -17.56
CA PRO A 63 -7.67 7.87 -17.25
C PRO A 63 -8.03 8.11 -15.80
N PHE A 64 -8.42 7.05 -15.07
CA PHE A 64 -8.83 7.14 -13.67
C PHE A 64 -7.69 6.83 -12.70
N LEU A 65 -6.62 6.20 -13.16
CA LEU A 65 -5.45 5.85 -12.34
C LEU A 65 -4.47 7.02 -12.34
N GLY A 66 -4.38 7.67 -11.20
CA GLY A 66 -3.53 8.84 -11.01
C GLY A 66 -2.15 8.48 -10.47
N GLN A 67 -1.62 9.36 -9.65
CA GLN A 67 -0.26 9.28 -9.14
C GLN A 67 -0.09 8.14 -8.15
N ASP A 68 1.05 7.47 -8.22
CA ASP A 68 1.49 6.50 -7.21
C ASP A 68 2.42 7.18 -6.23
N HIS A 69 2.16 7.00 -4.93
CA HIS A 69 2.95 7.57 -3.85
C HIS A 69 3.68 6.47 -3.09
N VAL A 70 4.91 6.74 -2.68
CA VAL A 70 5.67 5.85 -1.80
C VAL A 70 6.22 6.70 -0.66
N LEU A 71 5.89 6.32 0.57
CA LEU A 71 6.40 6.97 1.77
C LEU A 71 7.43 6.06 2.45
N SER A 72 8.58 6.63 2.77
CA SER A 72 9.64 5.91 3.48
C SER A 72 9.42 5.98 4.99
N LEU A 73 9.46 4.83 5.66
CA LEU A 73 9.23 4.71 7.10
C LEU A 73 10.42 4.06 7.80
N ASP A 74 11.55 4.76 7.84
CA ASP A 74 12.74 4.27 8.54
C ASP A 74 12.49 4.08 10.04
N VAL A 75 11.51 4.77 10.60
CA VAL A 75 11.19 4.64 12.03
C VAL A 75 10.86 3.21 12.42
N LEU A 76 10.23 2.44 11.53
CA LEU A 76 9.91 1.03 11.83
C LEU A 76 11.17 0.17 11.91
N ARG A 77 12.19 0.48 11.11
CA ARG A 77 13.49 -0.19 11.19
C ARG A 77 14.17 0.12 12.54
N GLN A 78 14.08 1.34 13.02
CA GLN A 78 14.66 1.75 14.29
C GLN A 78 14.03 1.00 15.47
N ILE A 79 12.73 0.71 15.38
CA ILE A 79 12.05 -0.09 16.40
C ILE A 79 12.55 -1.53 16.37
N GLY A 80 12.76 -2.11 15.18
CA GLY A 80 13.32 -3.44 15.02
C GLY A 80 12.40 -4.57 15.46
N GLY A 81 12.93 -5.78 15.51
CA GLY A 81 12.25 -6.95 16.05
C GLY A 81 11.20 -7.57 15.13
N SER A 82 11.12 -7.15 13.86
CA SER A 82 10.15 -7.66 12.91
C SER A 82 10.85 -8.18 11.65
N SER A 83 10.40 -9.30 11.11
CA SER A 83 10.90 -9.82 9.84
C SER A 83 10.53 -8.93 8.65
N LEU A 84 9.63 -7.95 8.83
CA LEU A 84 9.33 -6.96 7.82
C LEU A 84 10.44 -5.92 7.66
N THR A 85 11.18 -5.63 8.74
CA THR A 85 12.26 -4.64 8.74
C THR A 85 13.63 -5.29 8.85
N GLU A 86 13.71 -6.56 9.27
CA GLU A 86 14.93 -7.31 9.42
C GLU A 86 14.93 -8.52 8.48
N ASP A 87 16.11 -8.94 8.06
CA ASP A 87 16.24 -10.11 7.19
C ASP A 87 16.19 -11.40 8.03
N THR A 88 15.02 -11.67 8.58
CA THR A 88 14.75 -12.86 9.38
C THR A 88 13.62 -13.66 8.78
N ALA A 89 13.63 -14.98 9.03
CA ALA A 89 12.57 -15.86 8.54
C ALA A 89 11.25 -15.53 9.26
N ILE A 90 10.14 -15.61 8.52
CA ILE A 90 8.81 -15.46 9.09
C ILE A 90 8.49 -16.70 9.93
N ALA A 91 8.13 -16.49 11.18
CA ALA A 91 7.78 -17.53 12.12
C ALA A 91 6.67 -17.08 13.05
N LEU A 92 6.00 -18.03 13.69
CA LEU A 92 4.99 -17.72 14.70
C LEU A 92 5.67 -17.47 16.04
N GLN A 93 5.17 -16.46 16.76
CA GLN A 93 5.58 -16.20 18.13
C GLN A 93 4.84 -17.11 19.11
N ALA A 94 5.25 -17.10 20.38
CA ALA A 94 4.66 -17.94 21.40
C ALA A 94 3.16 -17.69 21.61
N ASP A 95 2.69 -16.49 21.32
CA ASP A 95 1.28 -16.12 21.42
C ASP A 95 0.49 -16.41 20.13
N GLY A 96 1.10 -17.07 19.16
CA GLY A 96 0.46 -17.41 17.90
C GLY A 96 0.50 -16.32 16.83
N LEU A 97 1.06 -15.15 17.13
CA LEU A 97 1.20 -14.08 16.15
C LEU A 97 2.45 -14.29 15.28
N PRO A 98 2.38 -13.98 13.98
CA PRO A 98 3.57 -14.06 13.14
C PRO A 98 4.59 -12.98 13.54
N ASN A 99 5.88 -13.27 13.38
CA ASN A 99 6.93 -12.30 13.69
C ASN A 99 7.00 -11.15 12.68
N THR A 100 6.17 -11.15 11.64
CA THR A 100 5.95 -10.02 10.75
C THR A 100 5.05 -8.95 11.36
N PHE A 101 4.41 -9.25 12.51
CA PHE A 101 3.53 -8.31 13.18
C PHE A 101 4.34 -7.14 13.75
N VAL A 102 3.96 -5.94 13.37
CA VAL A 102 4.53 -4.69 13.88
C VAL A 102 3.44 -4.00 14.68
N PRO A 103 3.62 -3.81 16.01
CA PRO A 103 2.58 -3.21 16.84
C PRO A 103 2.16 -1.84 16.30
N GLY A 104 0.86 -1.65 16.12
CA GLY A 104 0.31 -0.39 15.63
C GLY A 104 0.56 -0.10 14.16
N ARG A 105 1.12 -1.03 13.39
CA ARG A 105 1.47 -0.79 11.99
C ARG A 105 0.27 -0.34 11.16
N ASN A 106 -0.85 -1.03 11.26
CA ASN A 106 -2.03 -0.69 10.46
C ASN A 106 -2.58 0.68 10.84
N LEU A 107 -2.60 0.99 12.13
CA LEU A 107 -3.03 2.30 12.59
C LEU A 107 -2.12 3.40 12.08
N LEU A 108 -0.80 3.19 12.13
CA LEU A 108 0.17 4.13 11.60
C LEU A 108 -0.03 4.35 10.10
N PHE A 109 -0.22 3.28 9.34
CA PHE A 109 -0.44 3.37 7.91
C PHE A 109 -1.70 4.16 7.60
N PHE A 110 -2.79 3.92 8.32
CA PHE A 110 -4.03 4.66 8.12
C PHE A 110 -3.89 6.14 8.46
N GLN A 111 -3.15 6.48 9.51
CA GLN A 111 -2.92 7.89 9.86
C GLN A 111 -2.13 8.61 8.79
N LEU A 112 -1.06 7.99 8.29
CA LEU A 112 -0.24 8.59 7.23
C LEU A 112 -1.00 8.67 5.91
N ALA A 113 -1.75 7.65 5.58
CA ALA A 113 -2.59 7.64 4.38
C ALA A 113 -3.67 8.70 4.46
N GLY A 114 -4.28 8.88 5.63
CA GLY A 114 -5.27 9.93 5.84
C GLY A 114 -4.69 11.32 5.67
N ALA A 115 -3.49 11.56 6.18
CA ALA A 115 -2.81 12.84 6.02
C ALA A 115 -2.49 13.12 4.54
N LEU A 116 -2.00 12.12 3.82
CA LEU A 116 -1.71 12.26 2.40
C LEU A 116 -2.99 12.51 1.60
N ALA A 117 -4.04 11.75 1.88
CA ALA A 117 -5.33 11.91 1.21
C ALA A 117 -5.88 13.33 1.42
N TYR A 118 -5.81 13.83 2.64
CA TYR A 118 -6.23 15.20 2.95
C TYR A 118 -5.47 16.23 2.12
N ARG A 119 -4.14 16.09 2.06
CA ARG A 119 -3.31 17.03 1.29
C ARG A 119 -3.60 16.97 -0.20
N ARG A 120 -3.94 15.80 -0.71
CA ARG A 120 -4.21 15.58 -2.13
C ARG A 120 -5.68 15.82 -2.51
N GLY A 121 -6.55 16.11 -1.53
CA GLY A 121 -7.97 16.28 -1.80
C GLY A 121 -8.68 14.98 -2.15
N LEU A 122 -8.15 13.83 -1.72
CA LEU A 122 -8.77 12.52 -1.95
C LEU A 122 -9.78 12.23 -0.84
N GLN A 123 -10.98 11.82 -1.22
CA GLN A 123 -12.13 11.76 -0.32
C GLN A 123 -12.29 10.42 0.39
N VAL A 124 -11.82 9.35 -0.21
CA VAL A 124 -12.03 7.98 0.29
C VAL A 124 -10.67 7.30 0.46
N LEU A 125 -10.53 6.58 1.57
CA LEU A 125 -9.35 5.76 1.83
C LEU A 125 -9.74 4.30 1.71
N VAL A 126 -9.06 3.57 0.84
CA VAL A 126 -9.33 2.15 0.59
C VAL A 126 -8.15 1.33 1.12
N PRO A 127 -8.36 0.54 2.18
CA PRO A 127 -7.33 -0.37 2.65
C PRO A 127 -7.17 -1.52 1.66
N GLY A 128 -5.94 -1.77 1.23
CA GLY A 128 -5.63 -2.79 0.25
C GLY A 128 -5.23 -4.13 0.87
N VAL A 129 -5.80 -4.47 1.99
CA VAL A 129 -5.46 -5.71 2.70
C VAL A 129 -6.56 -6.74 2.63
#